data_180fd40171031f1c5fa65c6a51f452e7
#
_entry.id   180fd40171031f1c5fa65c6a51f452e7
#
_cell.length_a   1.000
_cell.length_b   1.000
_cell.length_c   1.000
_cell.angle_alpha   90.00
_cell.angle_beta   90.00
_cell.angle_gamma   90.00
#
_symmetry.space_group_name_H-M   'P 1'
#
loop_
_entity.id
_entity.type
_entity.pdbx_description
1 polymer ?
#
loop_
_entity_poly.entity_id
_entity_poly.type
_entity_poly.pdbx_seq_one_letter_code
_entity_poly.pdbx_strand_id
1 'polypeptide(L)'
;ADNQAVSTATVTAEEKPVTTHVTETTEIEEGLIPDITEVDLRKQLLLKNAVDPEALLKMKAFSPARLGVGRAGTRYMTSSTLRFRADHAAAQDAVFSDVSEDLVKEMNFISTKTICNSKDEYLTRPDYGRQFDEENSEIIRKNTTPKAKIQMVVGDGLSSAAIEANIKEVLPAIKQ
;
A
#
# COMPACT_ATOMS: atom_id res chain seq x y z
N ALA A 1 -31.93 50.91 -29.95
CA ALA A 1 -31.94 49.45 -30.01
C ALA A 1 -30.63 49.01 -30.65
N ASP A 2 -29.58 48.89 -29.87
CA ASP A 2 -28.23 48.44 -30.33
C ASP A 2 -28.07 46.98 -30.05
N ASN A 3 -27.90 46.22 -31.16
CA ASN A 3 -27.68 44.81 -31.19
C ASN A 3 -26.17 44.60 -31.24
N GLN A 4 -25.51 44.34 -30.08
CA GLN A 4 -24.10 43.99 -30.06
C GLN A 4 -23.96 42.50 -30.39
N ALA A 5 -23.28 42.25 -31.52
CA ALA A 5 -22.88 40.90 -31.94
C ALA A 5 -21.78 40.36 -31.03
N VAL A 6 -22.02 39.21 -30.40
CA VAL A 6 -21.03 38.46 -29.63
C VAL A 6 -20.12 37.74 -30.60
N SER A 7 -18.85 38.15 -30.66
CA SER A 7 -17.80 37.50 -31.42
C SER A 7 -17.37 36.22 -30.72
N THR A 8 -17.68 35.08 -31.32
CA THR A 8 -17.15 33.75 -30.89
C THR A 8 -15.73 33.60 -31.43
N ALA A 9 -14.74 33.73 -30.55
CA ALA A 9 -13.38 33.40 -30.87
C ALA A 9 -13.21 31.86 -30.87
N THR A 10 -13.03 31.30 -32.07
CA THR A 10 -12.65 29.88 -32.23
C THR A 10 -11.18 29.76 -31.90
N VAL A 11 -10.87 29.18 -30.76
CA VAL A 11 -9.48 28.78 -30.40
C VAL A 11 -9.18 27.46 -31.08
N THR A 12 -8.43 27.51 -32.16
CA THR A 12 -7.82 26.32 -32.77
C THR A 12 -6.65 25.92 -31.88
N ALA A 13 -6.80 24.84 -31.09
CA ALA A 13 -5.72 24.24 -30.37
C ALA A 13 -4.86 23.43 -31.36
N GLU A 14 -3.64 23.87 -31.60
CA GLU A 14 -2.62 23.05 -32.28
C GLU A 14 -2.27 21.86 -31.36
N GLU A 15 -2.59 20.65 -31.82
CA GLU A 15 -2.16 19.42 -31.19
C GLU A 15 -0.63 19.27 -31.33
N LYS A 16 0.11 19.61 -30.28
CA LYS A 16 1.49 19.19 -30.16
C LYS A 16 1.52 17.70 -29.81
N PRO A 17 2.34 16.88 -30.51
CA PRO A 17 2.45 15.47 -30.18
C PRO A 17 3.05 15.34 -28.77
N VAL A 18 2.25 14.81 -27.84
CA VAL A 18 2.73 14.44 -26.50
C VAL A 18 3.62 13.22 -26.68
N THR A 19 4.93 13.44 -26.61
CA THR A 19 5.91 12.37 -26.55
C THR A 19 5.71 11.64 -25.23
N THR A 20 5.09 10.48 -25.28
CA THR A 20 5.00 9.58 -24.13
C THR A 20 6.43 9.10 -23.82
N HIS A 21 7.09 9.73 -22.87
CA HIS A 21 8.26 9.16 -22.25
C HIS A 21 7.82 7.95 -21.43
N VAL A 22 7.81 6.79 -22.08
CA VAL A 22 7.88 5.51 -21.39
C VAL A 22 9.32 5.39 -20.92
N THR A 23 9.58 5.83 -19.72
CA THR A 23 10.88 5.69 -19.09
C THR A 23 10.91 4.36 -18.35
N GLU A 24 11.92 3.58 -18.69
CA GLU A 24 12.31 2.29 -18.14
C GLU A 24 11.40 1.12 -18.52
N THR A 25 11.68 0.57 -19.71
CA THR A 25 11.51 -0.85 -19.97
C THR A 25 12.42 -1.60 -19.00
N THR A 26 11.88 -2.12 -17.92
CA THR A 26 12.48 -3.25 -17.23
C THR A 26 12.67 -4.32 -18.32
N GLU A 27 13.90 -4.77 -18.55
CA GLU A 27 14.17 -5.89 -19.45
C GLU A 27 13.35 -7.06 -18.91
N ILE A 28 12.29 -7.41 -19.66
CA ILE A 28 11.42 -8.53 -19.32
C ILE A 28 12.21 -9.76 -19.73
N GLU A 29 12.69 -10.54 -18.77
CA GLU A 29 13.22 -11.87 -19.06
C GLU A 29 12.14 -12.67 -19.77
N GLU A 30 12.51 -13.30 -20.88
CA GLU A 30 11.57 -13.97 -21.79
C GLU A 30 10.77 -15.02 -21.03
N GLY A 31 9.47 -14.77 -20.83
CA GLY A 31 8.54 -15.64 -20.11
C GLY A 31 8.14 -15.20 -18.70
N LEU A 32 8.75 -14.15 -18.12
CA LEU A 32 8.34 -13.62 -16.82
C LEU A 32 7.36 -12.45 -16.99
N ILE A 33 6.17 -12.58 -16.46
CA ILE A 33 5.20 -11.48 -16.39
C ILE A 33 5.47 -10.71 -15.08
N PRO A 34 5.88 -9.42 -15.16
CA PRO A 34 6.14 -8.65 -13.94
C PRO A 34 4.86 -8.44 -13.13
N ASP A 35 5.00 -8.47 -11.80
CA ASP A 35 3.88 -8.14 -10.91
C ASP A 35 3.53 -6.65 -11.05
N ILE A 36 2.33 -6.38 -11.52
CA ILE A 36 1.87 -5.00 -11.71
C ILE A 36 1.75 -4.23 -10.40
N THR A 37 1.68 -4.89 -9.25
CA THR A 37 1.59 -4.25 -7.93
C THR A 37 2.92 -3.62 -7.50
N GLU A 38 4.04 -4.12 -8.00
CA GLU A 38 5.38 -3.60 -7.73
C GLU A 38 5.72 -2.33 -8.52
N VAL A 39 4.96 -2.07 -9.59
CA VAL A 39 5.18 -0.87 -10.42
C VAL A 39 4.80 0.41 -9.67
N ASP A 40 5.75 1.33 -9.51
CA ASP A 40 5.51 2.62 -8.85
C ASP A 40 4.69 3.57 -9.75
N LEU A 41 3.39 3.63 -9.48
CA LEU A 41 2.45 4.50 -10.22
C LEU A 41 2.72 6.00 -10.01
N ARG A 42 3.51 6.41 -9.03
CA ARG A 42 3.84 7.83 -8.81
C ARG A 42 4.69 8.38 -9.94
N LYS A 43 5.43 7.53 -10.62
CA LYS A 43 6.29 7.86 -11.76
C LYS A 43 5.57 7.82 -13.12
N GLN A 44 4.33 7.33 -13.15
CA GLN A 44 3.58 7.13 -14.39
C GLN A 44 2.43 8.12 -14.53
N LEU A 45 2.29 8.68 -15.73
CA LEU A 45 1.14 9.51 -16.09
C LEU A 45 0.11 8.66 -16.84
N LEU A 46 -1.00 8.33 -16.17
CA LEU A 46 -2.08 7.52 -16.74
C LEU A 46 -3.09 8.35 -17.54
N LEU A 47 -3.14 9.67 -17.31
CA LEU A 47 -3.98 10.60 -18.05
C LEU A 47 -3.30 11.03 -19.34
N LYS A 48 -3.92 10.75 -20.49
CA LYS A 48 -3.41 11.16 -21.80
C LYS A 48 -3.53 12.66 -22.08
N ASN A 49 -4.55 13.31 -21.49
CA ASN A 49 -4.89 14.71 -21.75
C ASN A 49 -4.85 15.53 -20.46
N ALA A 50 -3.78 15.39 -19.67
CA ALA A 50 -3.57 16.24 -18.50
C ALA A 50 -3.30 17.69 -18.96
N VAL A 51 -3.97 18.67 -18.35
CA VAL A 51 -3.74 20.08 -18.66
C VAL A 51 -2.31 20.50 -18.30
N ASP A 52 -1.81 20.02 -17.17
CA ASP A 52 -0.43 20.23 -16.73
C ASP A 52 0.15 18.87 -16.28
N PRO A 53 0.82 18.13 -17.18
CA PRO A 53 1.41 16.82 -16.87
C PRO A 53 2.51 16.90 -15.81
N GLU A 54 3.33 17.95 -15.84
CA GLU A 54 4.46 18.09 -14.91
C GLU A 54 3.99 18.36 -13.48
N ALA A 55 3.04 19.27 -13.32
CA ALA A 55 2.44 19.54 -12.02
C ALA A 55 1.74 18.31 -11.45
N LEU A 56 1.06 17.52 -12.30
CA LEU A 56 0.42 16.28 -11.88
C LEU A 56 1.44 15.24 -11.41
N LEU A 57 2.53 15.03 -12.14
CA LEU A 57 3.61 14.12 -11.73
C LEU A 57 4.26 14.59 -10.42
N LYS A 58 4.49 15.89 -10.28
CA LYS A 58 5.02 16.47 -9.05
C LYS A 58 4.09 16.21 -7.86
N MET A 59 2.80 16.40 -8.00
CA MET A 59 1.83 16.07 -6.94
C MET A 59 1.83 14.58 -6.60
N LYS A 60 1.92 13.71 -7.60
CA LYS A 60 2.00 12.24 -7.40
C LYS A 60 3.22 11.83 -6.59
N ALA A 61 4.35 12.50 -6.77
CA ALA A 61 5.58 12.20 -6.03
C ALA A 61 5.45 12.43 -4.52
N PHE A 62 4.57 13.34 -4.09
CA PHE A 62 4.37 13.69 -2.68
C PHE A 62 3.23 12.92 -2.00
N SER A 63 2.51 12.06 -2.72
CA SER A 63 1.35 11.38 -2.16
C SER A 63 1.31 9.91 -2.57
N PRO A 64 1.04 8.97 -1.66
CA PRO A 64 0.74 7.58 -1.99
C PRO A 64 -0.65 7.43 -2.61
N ALA A 65 -1.48 8.48 -2.61
CA ALA A 65 -2.80 8.44 -3.21
C ALA A 65 -2.72 8.23 -4.72
N ARG A 66 -3.70 7.53 -5.27
CA ARG A 66 -3.81 7.26 -6.71
C ARG A 66 -4.38 8.47 -7.44
N LEU A 67 -3.54 9.50 -7.63
CA LEU A 67 -3.90 10.69 -8.37
C LEU A 67 -3.84 10.42 -9.88
N GLY A 68 -4.73 11.07 -10.63
CA GLY A 68 -4.72 11.02 -12.09
C GLY A 68 -5.01 9.64 -12.66
N VAL A 69 -5.91 8.87 -12.05
CA VAL A 69 -6.41 7.62 -12.61
C VAL A 69 -7.26 7.91 -13.86
N GLY A 70 -6.96 7.22 -14.96
CA GLY A 70 -7.65 7.44 -16.22
C GLY A 70 -9.09 6.96 -16.21
N ARG A 71 -9.95 7.67 -16.96
CA ARG A 71 -11.35 7.32 -17.18
C ARG A 71 -11.63 7.07 -18.65
N ALA A 72 -12.63 6.24 -18.93
CA ALA A 72 -13.22 6.01 -20.24
C ALA A 72 -14.72 6.31 -20.11
N GLY A 73 -15.10 7.54 -20.38
CA GLY A 73 -16.45 8.06 -20.08
C GLY A 73 -16.71 8.06 -18.56
N THR A 74 -17.79 7.45 -18.14
CA THR A 74 -18.20 7.34 -16.72
C THR A 74 -17.44 6.28 -15.93
N ARG A 75 -16.70 5.40 -16.59
CA ARG A 75 -15.96 4.29 -15.98
C ARG A 75 -14.47 4.60 -15.87
N TYR A 76 -13.77 3.92 -14.97
CA TYR A 76 -12.31 3.90 -14.98
C TYR A 76 -11.79 3.17 -16.24
N MET A 77 -10.60 3.54 -16.68
CA MET A 77 -9.89 2.77 -17.72
C MET A 77 -9.68 1.34 -17.25
N THR A 78 -9.66 0.39 -18.18
CA THR A 78 -9.45 -1.03 -17.88
C THR A 78 -8.14 -1.27 -17.12
N SER A 79 -7.05 -0.63 -17.55
CA SER A 79 -5.75 -0.72 -16.86
C SER A 79 -5.83 -0.23 -15.41
N SER A 80 -6.51 0.89 -15.16
CA SER A 80 -6.71 1.42 -13.79
C SER A 80 -7.54 0.47 -12.94
N THR A 81 -8.58 -0.15 -13.52
CA THR A 81 -9.43 -1.12 -12.81
C THR A 81 -8.68 -2.39 -12.48
N LEU A 82 -7.89 -2.93 -13.44
CA LEU A 82 -7.10 -4.14 -13.24
C LEU A 82 -6.02 -3.92 -12.17
N ARG A 83 -5.31 -2.79 -12.24
CA ARG A 83 -4.34 -2.43 -11.22
C ARG A 83 -4.98 -2.31 -9.83
N PHE A 84 -6.14 -1.68 -9.73
CA PHE A 84 -6.86 -1.54 -8.47
C PHE A 84 -7.23 -2.91 -7.87
N ARG A 85 -7.66 -3.86 -8.71
CA ARG A 85 -7.97 -5.22 -8.27
C ARG A 85 -6.73 -5.99 -7.82
N ALA A 86 -5.61 -5.84 -8.52
CA ALA A 86 -4.35 -6.46 -8.14
C ALA A 86 -3.84 -5.92 -6.79
N ASP A 87 -3.85 -4.60 -6.60
CA ASP A 87 -3.48 -3.97 -5.33
C ASP A 87 -4.39 -4.40 -4.17
N HIS A 88 -5.69 -4.61 -4.44
CA HIS A 88 -6.62 -5.12 -3.43
C HIS A 88 -6.31 -6.58 -3.07
N ALA A 89 -5.97 -7.42 -4.04
CA ALA A 89 -5.57 -8.80 -3.79
C ALA A 89 -4.28 -8.85 -2.95
N ALA A 90 -3.25 -8.07 -3.32
CA ALA A 90 -2.03 -7.97 -2.54
C ALA A 90 -2.27 -7.49 -1.10
N ALA A 91 -3.20 -6.55 -0.92
CA ALA A 91 -3.60 -6.09 0.43
C ALA A 91 -4.31 -7.21 1.23
N GLN A 92 -5.15 -8.02 0.59
CA GLN A 92 -5.76 -9.19 1.24
C GLN A 92 -4.70 -10.20 1.65
N ASP A 93 -3.75 -10.53 0.78
CA ASP A 93 -2.65 -11.45 1.10
C ASP A 93 -1.85 -10.94 2.30
N ALA A 94 -1.56 -9.63 2.35
CA ALA A 94 -0.86 -9.02 3.48
C ALA A 94 -1.65 -9.08 4.81
N VAL A 95 -2.98 -9.05 4.75
CA VAL A 95 -3.84 -9.18 5.95
C VAL A 95 -3.90 -10.62 6.44
N PHE A 96 -4.00 -11.59 5.52
CA PHE A 96 -4.20 -13.00 5.88
C PHE A 96 -2.91 -13.80 6.01
N SER A 97 -1.74 -13.25 5.66
CA SER A 97 -0.45 -13.85 5.97
C SER A 97 -0.14 -13.75 7.46
N ASP A 98 0.72 -14.63 7.93
CA ASP A 98 1.28 -14.60 9.29
C ASP A 98 2.78 -14.24 9.22
N VAL A 99 3.32 -13.69 10.32
CA VAL A 99 4.76 -13.47 10.46
C VAL A 99 5.48 -14.81 10.49
N SER A 100 6.56 -14.94 9.72
CA SER A 100 7.31 -16.20 9.62
C SER A 100 7.95 -16.60 10.96
N GLU A 101 7.91 -17.89 11.26
CA GLU A 101 8.59 -18.42 12.45
C GLU A 101 10.10 -18.17 12.44
N ASP A 102 10.70 -18.09 11.26
CA ASP A 102 12.12 -17.84 11.11
C ASP A 102 12.48 -16.42 11.54
N LEU A 103 11.65 -15.43 11.18
CA LEU A 103 11.83 -14.07 11.67
C LEU A 103 11.65 -13.98 13.19
N VAL A 104 10.65 -14.66 13.74
CA VAL A 104 10.41 -14.70 15.19
C VAL A 104 11.64 -15.26 15.93
N LYS A 105 12.24 -16.34 15.41
CA LYS A 105 13.46 -16.96 15.96
C LYS A 105 14.68 -16.04 15.80
N GLU A 106 14.89 -15.49 14.61
CA GLU A 106 16.02 -14.60 14.32
C GLU A 106 16.03 -13.35 15.22
N MET A 107 14.86 -12.75 15.41
CA MET A 107 14.71 -11.58 16.26
C MET A 107 14.62 -11.89 17.76
N ASN A 108 14.63 -13.18 18.12
CA ASN A 108 14.48 -13.67 19.49
C ASN A 108 13.21 -13.11 20.17
N PHE A 109 12.09 -13.12 19.44
CA PHE A 109 10.81 -12.69 19.97
C PHE A 109 10.12 -13.80 20.77
N ILE A 110 9.37 -13.40 21.78
CA ILE A 110 8.45 -14.26 22.50
C ILE A 110 7.11 -14.20 21.75
N SER A 111 6.72 -15.31 21.14
CA SER A 111 5.48 -15.41 20.41
C SER A 111 4.33 -15.75 21.36
N THR A 112 3.25 -14.98 21.29
CA THR A 112 1.98 -15.23 21.96
C THR A 112 0.83 -14.89 21.02
N LYS A 113 -0.33 -15.48 21.23
CA LYS A 113 -1.52 -15.13 20.46
C LYS A 113 -2.69 -14.76 21.38
N THR A 114 -3.57 -13.92 20.87
CA THR A 114 -4.83 -13.59 21.55
C THR A 114 -5.79 -14.79 21.49
N ILE A 115 -6.95 -14.66 22.13
CA ILE A 115 -7.94 -15.75 22.12
C ILE A 115 -8.64 -15.98 20.78
N CYS A 116 -8.34 -15.16 19.76
CA CYS A 116 -8.83 -15.37 18.40
C CYS A 116 -8.27 -16.65 17.81
N ASN A 117 -9.15 -17.45 17.18
CA ASN A 117 -8.76 -18.68 16.51
C ASN A 117 -8.31 -18.45 15.06
N SER A 118 -8.73 -17.34 14.45
CA SER A 118 -8.40 -16.98 13.07
C SER A 118 -8.38 -15.47 12.86
N LYS A 119 -7.82 -15.05 11.73
CA LYS A 119 -7.86 -13.63 11.30
C LYS A 119 -9.30 -13.17 11.02
N ASP A 120 -10.16 -14.02 10.48
CA ASP A 120 -11.58 -13.71 10.26
C ASP A 120 -12.31 -13.44 11.59
N GLU A 121 -12.03 -14.24 12.61
CA GLU A 121 -12.57 -13.99 13.94
C GLU A 121 -12.05 -12.67 14.52
N TYR A 122 -10.77 -12.39 14.38
CA TYR A 122 -10.18 -11.12 14.80
C TYR A 122 -10.83 -9.92 14.11
N LEU A 123 -11.10 -10.00 12.80
CA LEU A 123 -11.73 -8.93 12.02
C LEU A 123 -13.19 -8.67 12.47
N THR A 124 -13.91 -9.71 12.84
CA THR A 124 -15.32 -9.62 13.25
C THR A 124 -15.49 -9.44 14.76
N ARG A 125 -14.52 -9.87 15.55
CA ARG A 125 -14.52 -9.81 17.01
C ARG A 125 -13.23 -9.15 17.55
N PRO A 126 -13.06 -7.84 17.33
CA PRO A 126 -11.85 -7.14 17.77
C PRO A 126 -11.66 -7.11 19.28
N ASP A 127 -12.71 -7.39 20.05
CA ASP A 127 -12.67 -7.59 21.49
C ASP A 127 -11.84 -8.82 21.88
N TYR A 128 -11.86 -9.89 21.08
CA TYR A 128 -11.04 -11.07 21.29
C TYR A 128 -9.56 -10.82 20.97
N GLY A 129 -9.27 -9.95 20.02
CA GLY A 129 -7.92 -9.51 19.69
C GLY A 129 -7.24 -8.70 20.82
N ARG A 130 -7.93 -8.39 21.90
CA ARG A 130 -7.41 -7.65 23.05
C ARG A 130 -7.29 -8.49 24.32
N GLN A 131 -7.53 -9.78 24.22
CA GLN A 131 -7.56 -10.70 25.35
C GLN A 131 -6.59 -11.86 25.11
N PHE A 132 -5.97 -12.33 26.17
CA PHE A 132 -5.16 -13.54 26.20
C PHE A 132 -5.85 -14.59 27.05
N ASP A 133 -5.72 -15.85 26.69
CA ASP A 133 -6.04 -16.96 27.56
C ASP A 133 -5.01 -17.11 28.69
N GLU A 134 -5.22 -18.05 29.60
CA GLU A 134 -4.33 -18.24 30.73
C GLU A 134 -2.96 -18.75 30.28
N GLU A 135 -2.89 -19.61 29.25
CA GLU A 135 -1.63 -20.15 28.72
C GLU A 135 -0.76 -19.03 28.15
N ASN A 136 -1.29 -18.20 27.28
CA ASN A 136 -0.55 -17.08 26.68
C ASN A 136 -0.22 -16.00 27.73
N SER A 137 -1.09 -15.78 28.69
CA SER A 137 -0.83 -14.89 29.83
C SER A 137 0.36 -15.39 30.68
N GLU A 138 0.47 -16.70 30.91
CA GLU A 138 1.59 -17.32 31.62
C GLU A 138 2.90 -17.21 30.83
N ILE A 139 2.86 -17.39 29.48
CA ILE A 139 4.02 -17.19 28.63
C ILE A 139 4.54 -15.76 28.76
N ILE A 140 3.66 -14.77 28.73
CA ILE A 140 4.02 -13.36 28.91
C ILE A 140 4.64 -13.15 30.30
N ARG A 141 4.01 -13.60 31.37
CA ARG A 141 4.51 -13.45 32.75
C ARG A 141 5.90 -14.04 32.96
N LYS A 142 6.16 -15.22 32.39
CA LYS A 142 7.43 -15.93 32.55
C LYS A 142 8.58 -15.30 31.79
N ASN A 143 8.28 -14.69 30.63
CA ASN A 143 9.30 -14.22 29.70
C ASN A 143 9.49 -12.70 29.70
N THR A 144 8.66 -11.93 30.45
CA THR A 144 8.82 -10.49 30.55
C THR A 144 9.44 -10.09 31.90
N THR A 145 10.19 -9.00 31.91
CA THR A 145 10.81 -8.48 33.12
C THR A 145 9.73 -7.77 33.97
N PRO A 146 9.48 -8.22 35.22
CA PRO A 146 8.52 -7.53 36.09
C PRO A 146 8.93 -6.06 36.31
N LYS A 147 7.95 -5.16 36.22
CA LYS A 147 8.15 -3.71 36.39
C LYS A 147 9.16 -3.08 35.41
N ALA A 148 9.30 -3.64 34.23
CA ALA A 148 10.08 -3.01 33.17
C ALA A 148 9.55 -1.59 32.89
N LYS A 149 10.46 -0.61 32.77
CA LYS A 149 10.08 0.78 32.44
C LYS A 149 9.53 0.90 31.05
N ILE A 150 10.04 0.09 30.12
CA ILE A 150 9.65 0.05 28.71
C ILE A 150 9.54 -1.42 28.31
N GLN A 151 8.45 -1.76 27.67
CA GLN A 151 8.25 -3.04 27.00
C GLN A 151 7.86 -2.78 25.56
N MET A 152 8.56 -3.41 24.62
CA MET A 152 8.21 -3.33 23.20
C MET A 152 7.35 -4.53 22.83
N VAL A 153 6.27 -4.24 22.13
CA VAL A 153 5.34 -5.24 21.61
C VAL A 153 5.24 -5.07 20.12
N VAL A 154 5.44 -6.16 19.38
CA VAL A 154 5.23 -6.23 17.94
C VAL A 154 3.90 -6.92 17.72
N GLY A 155 2.93 -6.18 17.18
CA GLY A 155 1.59 -6.70 16.97
C GLY A 155 1.37 -7.11 15.51
N ASP A 156 1.18 -8.41 15.28
CA ASP A 156 0.72 -8.91 13.98
C ASP A 156 -0.81 -8.86 13.94
N GLY A 157 -1.32 -7.77 13.42
CA GLY A 157 -2.77 -7.54 13.31
C GLY A 157 -3.26 -7.64 11.87
N LEU A 158 -3.06 -6.59 11.08
CA LEU A 158 -3.62 -6.45 9.73
C LEU A 158 -2.57 -6.39 8.62
N SER A 159 -1.29 -6.55 8.93
CA SER A 159 -0.24 -6.57 7.91
C SER A 159 1.03 -7.23 8.44
N SER A 160 1.08 -8.54 8.38
CA SER A 160 2.29 -9.34 8.66
C SER A 160 3.42 -8.96 7.71
N ALA A 161 3.10 -8.67 6.44
CA ALA A 161 4.06 -8.24 5.44
C ALA A 161 4.80 -6.93 5.85
N ALA A 162 4.12 -6.01 6.56
CA ALA A 162 4.77 -4.79 7.04
C ALA A 162 5.79 -5.09 8.16
N ILE A 163 5.54 -6.08 9.00
CA ILE A 163 6.48 -6.54 10.02
C ILE A 163 7.69 -7.19 9.35
N GLU A 164 7.46 -8.13 8.44
CA GLU A 164 8.50 -8.84 7.69
C GLU A 164 9.46 -7.85 6.98
N ALA A 165 8.91 -6.83 6.34
CA ALA A 165 9.69 -5.87 5.57
C ALA A 165 10.48 -4.88 6.42
N ASN A 166 10.05 -4.56 7.65
CA ASN A 166 10.58 -3.39 8.34
C ASN A 166 11.22 -3.68 9.70
N ILE A 167 10.85 -4.76 10.39
CA ILE A 167 11.20 -4.94 11.80
C ILE A 167 12.71 -5.03 12.04
N LYS A 168 13.46 -5.60 11.09
CA LYS A 168 14.91 -5.75 11.18
C LYS A 168 15.66 -4.42 11.20
N GLU A 169 15.08 -3.39 10.58
CA GLU A 169 15.68 -2.05 10.56
C GLU A 169 15.11 -1.17 11.68
N VAL A 170 13.80 -1.23 11.90
CA VAL A 170 13.10 -0.38 12.87
C VAL A 170 13.50 -0.71 14.31
N LEU A 171 13.56 -2.00 14.67
CA LEU A 171 13.84 -2.39 16.05
C LEU A 171 15.23 -1.97 16.56
N PRO A 172 16.34 -2.12 15.79
CA PRO A 172 17.62 -1.58 16.20
C PRO A 172 17.63 -0.05 16.32
N ALA A 173 16.92 0.66 15.44
CA ALA A 173 16.85 2.13 15.50
C ALA A 173 16.12 2.63 16.75
N ILE A 174 15.13 1.88 17.26
CA ILE A 174 14.41 2.23 18.50
C ILE A 174 15.25 1.92 19.74
N LYS A 175 16.15 0.94 19.68
CA LYS A 175 17.00 0.51 20.80
C LYS A 175 18.21 1.41 21.06
N GLN A 176 18.51 2.33 20.14
CA GLN A 176 19.56 3.35 20.29
C GLN A 176 19.11 4.47 21.22
#